data_8ff7f2c13ec8db7b9f5f50906bb30aa6
#
_entry.id   8ff7f2c13ec8db7b9f5f50906bb30aa6
#
_cell.length_a   1.000
_cell.length_b   1.000
_cell.length_c   1.000
_cell.angle_alpha   90.00
_cell.angle_beta   90.00
_cell.angle_gamma   90.00
#
_symmetry.space_group_name_H-M   'P 1'
#
loop_
_entity.id
_entity.type
_entity.pdbx_description
1 polymer ?
#
loop_
_entity_poly.entity_id
_entity_poly.type
_entity_poly.pdbx_seq_one_letter_code
_entity_poly.pdbx_strand_id
1 'polypeptide(L)'
;MHTKIKNIPFNFIKIVLYISIICGSLTVYADDMEQQFVQANELYSAGKYADAINIYTDILKTDYESAALHYNLGNAHYKQGKIGAAVLHYEKAAVLSPYDADIQFNLKIARQHTIDNISELKPFFLAQWWGNLRDTFASNTWAILGMLLFWLGIAGLVLWLMGKTRDLKKRGFLIGTSLL
;
A
#
# COMPACT_ATOMS: atom_id res chain seq x y z
N MET A 1 -4.68 8.59 -52.82
CA MET A 1 -5.15 9.12 -51.54
C MET A 1 -3.93 9.33 -50.61
N HIS A 2 -3.33 10.54 -50.65
CA HIS A 2 -2.12 10.84 -49.87
C HIS A 2 -2.54 11.28 -48.45
N THR A 3 -2.31 10.42 -47.46
CA THR A 3 -2.44 10.79 -46.05
C THR A 3 -1.35 11.78 -45.68
N LYS A 4 -1.69 13.05 -45.49
CA LYS A 4 -0.81 14.08 -44.92
C LYS A 4 -0.45 13.64 -43.47
N ILE A 5 0.80 13.20 -43.30
CA ILE A 5 1.38 13.03 -41.97
C ILE A 5 1.46 14.43 -41.36
N LYS A 6 0.62 14.71 -40.36
CA LYS A 6 0.68 15.95 -39.59
C LYS A 6 2.03 16.07 -38.91
N ASN A 7 2.79 17.10 -39.19
CA ASN A 7 4.08 17.36 -38.53
C ASN A 7 3.88 17.44 -37.03
N ILE A 8 4.45 16.47 -36.29
CA ILE A 8 4.45 16.48 -34.84
C ILE A 8 5.30 17.69 -34.39
N PRO A 9 4.79 18.58 -33.53
CA PRO A 9 5.54 19.77 -33.13
C PRO A 9 6.79 19.37 -32.37
N PHE A 10 7.93 20.00 -32.71
CA PHE A 10 9.26 19.69 -32.16
C PHE A 10 9.29 19.68 -30.61
N ASN A 11 8.47 20.52 -29.99
CA ASN A 11 8.32 20.53 -28.55
C ASN A 11 7.68 19.24 -27.98
N PHE A 12 6.79 18.61 -28.73
CA PHE A 12 6.19 17.32 -28.32
C PHE A 12 7.22 16.20 -28.28
N ILE A 13 8.13 16.16 -29.27
CA ILE A 13 9.23 15.18 -29.34
C ILE A 13 10.16 15.36 -28.13
N LYS A 14 10.49 16.60 -27.75
CA LYS A 14 11.30 16.88 -26.58
C LYS A 14 10.65 16.40 -25.30
N ILE A 15 9.35 16.66 -25.11
CA ILE A 15 8.60 16.22 -23.94
C ILE A 15 8.60 14.68 -23.83
N VAL A 16 8.38 13.97 -24.94
CA VAL A 16 8.40 12.50 -24.96
C VAL A 16 9.81 11.98 -24.62
N LEU A 17 10.88 12.60 -25.13
CA LEU A 17 12.25 12.26 -24.79
C LEU A 17 12.55 12.49 -23.29
N TYR A 18 12.13 13.61 -22.73
CA TYR A 18 12.31 13.88 -21.29
C TYR A 18 11.56 12.85 -20.43
N ILE A 19 10.33 12.52 -20.79
CA ILE A 19 9.53 11.50 -20.06
C ILE A 19 10.22 10.13 -20.17
N SER A 20 10.74 9.75 -21.33
CA SER A 20 11.42 8.46 -21.50
C SER A 20 12.72 8.36 -20.70
N ILE A 21 13.48 9.46 -20.58
CA ILE A 21 14.69 9.52 -19.75
C ILE A 21 14.34 9.39 -18.27
N ILE A 22 13.29 10.09 -17.80
CA ILE A 22 12.83 10.02 -16.40
C ILE A 22 12.30 8.60 -16.09
N CYS A 23 11.50 8.01 -16.98
CA CYS A 23 11.04 6.63 -16.80
C CYS A 23 12.18 5.61 -16.79
N GLY A 24 13.19 5.80 -17.64
CA GLY A 24 14.36 4.91 -17.69
C GLY A 24 15.21 4.95 -16.42
N SER A 25 15.33 6.10 -15.77
CA SER A 25 16.08 6.21 -14.51
C SER A 25 15.37 5.53 -13.32
N LEU A 26 14.04 5.58 -13.29
CA LEU A 26 13.25 4.94 -12.22
C LEU A 26 13.37 3.42 -12.23
N THR A 27 13.47 2.79 -13.39
CA THR A 27 13.60 1.32 -13.50
C THR A 27 14.94 0.80 -12.98
N VAL A 28 16.03 1.55 -13.16
CA VAL A 28 17.37 1.14 -12.70
C VAL A 28 17.44 1.12 -11.15
N TYR A 29 16.84 2.10 -10.46
CA TYR A 29 16.82 2.12 -9.00
C TYR A 29 15.99 0.98 -8.40
N ALA A 30 14.89 0.61 -9.05
CA ALA A 30 14.04 -0.49 -8.58
C ALA A 30 14.75 -1.85 -8.70
N ASP A 31 15.56 -2.06 -9.74
CA ASP A 31 16.30 -3.30 -9.97
C ASP A 31 17.42 -3.50 -8.93
N ASP A 32 18.13 -2.44 -8.57
CA ASP A 32 19.18 -2.49 -7.54
C ASP A 32 18.64 -2.82 -6.14
N MET A 33 17.51 -2.23 -5.76
CA MET A 33 16.86 -2.53 -4.48
C MET A 33 16.32 -3.97 -4.41
N GLU A 34 15.76 -4.47 -5.50
CA GLU A 34 15.30 -5.86 -5.59
C GLU A 34 16.47 -6.84 -5.45
N GLN A 35 17.60 -6.57 -6.10
CA GLN A 35 18.81 -7.39 -5.97
C GLN A 35 19.33 -7.39 -4.52
N GLN A 36 19.39 -6.24 -3.86
CA GLN A 36 19.77 -6.13 -2.46
C GLN A 36 18.81 -6.91 -1.55
N PHE A 37 17.51 -6.82 -1.81
CA PHE A 37 16.50 -7.57 -1.05
C PHE A 37 16.68 -9.08 -1.21
N VAL A 38 16.92 -9.57 -2.42
CA VAL A 38 17.22 -10.99 -2.69
C VAL A 38 18.49 -11.42 -1.98
N GLN A 39 19.56 -10.63 -2.07
CA GLN A 39 20.83 -10.90 -1.36
C GLN A 39 20.63 -11.02 0.16
N ALA A 40 19.84 -10.11 0.75
CA ALA A 40 19.52 -10.15 2.17
C ALA A 40 18.75 -11.43 2.55
N ASN A 41 17.81 -11.87 1.69
CA ASN A 41 17.08 -13.13 1.89
C ASN A 41 18.01 -14.35 1.82
N GLU A 42 18.99 -14.35 0.93
CA GLU A 42 20.00 -15.41 0.83
C GLU A 42 20.87 -15.47 2.09
N LEU A 43 21.34 -14.30 2.59
CA LEU A 43 22.08 -14.22 3.83
C LEU A 43 21.28 -14.69 5.04
N TYR A 44 20.00 -14.32 5.09
CA TYR A 44 19.08 -14.81 6.12
C TYR A 44 18.96 -16.34 6.08
N SER A 45 18.77 -16.90 4.89
CA SER A 45 18.65 -18.34 4.67
C SER A 45 19.94 -19.11 5.03
N ALA A 46 21.09 -18.46 4.83
CA ALA A 46 22.41 -18.96 5.23
C ALA A 46 22.70 -18.80 6.75
N GLY A 47 21.75 -18.28 7.55
CA GLY A 47 21.93 -18.05 8.98
C GLY A 47 22.77 -16.81 9.33
N LYS A 48 23.18 -16.02 8.33
CA LYS A 48 23.96 -14.78 8.49
C LYS A 48 23.02 -13.60 8.81
N TYR A 49 22.30 -13.70 9.93
CA TYR A 49 21.24 -12.75 10.28
C TYR A 49 21.75 -11.32 10.45
N ALA A 50 22.98 -11.14 10.96
CA ALA A 50 23.56 -9.80 11.13
C ALA A 50 23.78 -9.10 9.78
N ASP A 51 24.32 -9.84 8.81
CA ASP A 51 24.60 -9.30 7.47
C ASP A 51 23.29 -9.00 6.73
N ALA A 52 22.27 -9.88 6.85
CA ALA A 52 20.95 -9.65 6.31
C ALA A 52 20.30 -8.38 6.88
N ILE A 53 20.39 -8.17 8.22
CA ILE A 53 19.88 -6.97 8.88
C ILE A 53 20.53 -5.70 8.32
N ASN A 54 21.84 -5.72 8.07
CA ASN A 54 22.54 -4.56 7.53
C ASN A 54 21.97 -4.18 6.16
N ILE A 55 21.83 -5.16 5.25
CA ILE A 55 21.30 -4.89 3.90
C ILE A 55 19.83 -4.45 3.95
N TYR A 56 18.96 -5.11 4.72
CA TYR A 56 17.57 -4.67 4.87
C TYR A 56 17.49 -3.25 5.42
N THR A 57 18.37 -2.90 6.38
CA THR A 57 18.41 -1.55 6.95
C THR A 57 18.91 -0.53 5.93
N ASP A 58 19.86 -0.88 5.07
CA ASP A 58 20.35 -0.01 4.01
C ASP A 58 19.25 0.25 2.96
N ILE A 59 18.45 -0.75 2.62
CA ILE A 59 17.25 -0.56 1.78
C ILE A 59 16.29 0.44 2.42
N LEU A 60 16.02 0.33 3.73
CA LEU A 60 15.12 1.27 4.43
C LEU A 60 15.64 2.72 4.44
N LYS A 61 16.96 2.94 4.33
CA LYS A 61 17.54 4.30 4.24
C LYS A 61 17.25 5.00 2.91
N THR A 62 16.79 4.26 1.89
CA THR A 62 16.40 4.81 0.59
C THR A 62 14.96 5.28 0.53
N ASP A 63 14.29 5.42 1.69
CA ASP A 63 12.85 5.71 1.81
C ASP A 63 11.92 4.65 1.17
N TYR A 64 12.48 3.48 0.83
CA TYR A 64 11.68 2.36 0.36
C TYR A 64 11.18 1.53 1.55
N GLU A 65 9.87 1.46 1.71
CA GLU A 65 9.23 0.64 2.73
C GLU A 65 8.25 -0.36 2.09
N SER A 66 8.31 -1.62 2.53
CA SER A 66 7.33 -2.64 2.17
C SER A 66 7.05 -3.57 3.34
N ALA A 67 5.87 -4.19 3.35
CA ALA A 67 5.51 -5.17 4.37
C ALA A 67 6.52 -6.33 4.41
N ALA A 68 6.93 -6.83 3.25
CA ALA A 68 7.90 -7.92 3.12
C ALA A 68 9.27 -7.53 3.68
N LEU A 69 9.76 -6.31 3.43
CA LEU A 69 11.03 -5.82 3.94
C LEU A 69 11.02 -5.77 5.48
N HIS A 70 9.98 -5.17 6.06
CA HIS A 70 9.84 -5.12 7.50
C HIS A 70 9.62 -6.50 8.12
N TYR A 71 8.85 -7.37 7.49
CA TYR A 71 8.64 -8.74 7.95
C TYR A 71 9.95 -9.53 8.02
N ASN A 72 10.76 -9.49 6.95
CA ASN A 72 12.02 -10.21 6.89
C ASN A 72 13.07 -9.63 7.85
N LEU A 73 13.10 -8.31 8.01
CA LEU A 73 13.95 -7.66 9.02
C LEU A 73 13.52 -8.04 10.45
N GLY A 74 12.21 -8.12 10.70
CA GLY A 74 11.65 -8.64 11.95
C GLY A 74 12.08 -10.09 12.21
N ASN A 75 12.00 -10.94 11.21
CA ASN A 75 12.46 -12.33 11.29
C ASN A 75 13.96 -12.41 11.62
N ALA A 76 14.79 -11.60 10.98
CA ALA A 76 16.23 -11.59 11.22
C ALA A 76 16.58 -11.14 12.64
N HIS A 77 15.91 -10.10 13.15
CA HIS A 77 16.06 -9.67 14.55
C HIS A 77 15.58 -10.74 15.53
N TYR A 78 14.46 -11.39 15.24
CA TYR A 78 13.94 -12.48 16.08
C TYR A 78 14.94 -13.64 16.18
N LYS A 79 15.55 -14.05 15.06
CA LYS A 79 16.59 -15.08 15.02
C LYS A 79 17.86 -14.70 15.78
N GLN A 80 18.15 -13.40 15.94
CA GLN A 80 19.23 -12.89 16.79
C GLN A 80 18.84 -12.76 18.27
N GLY A 81 17.62 -13.08 18.66
CA GLY A 81 17.12 -12.87 20.02
C GLY A 81 16.80 -11.41 20.36
N LYS A 82 16.85 -10.50 19.39
CA LYS A 82 16.53 -9.08 19.56
C LYS A 82 15.01 -8.87 19.46
N ILE A 83 14.27 -9.41 20.45
CA ILE A 83 12.82 -9.50 20.42
C ILE A 83 12.14 -8.13 20.26
N GLY A 84 12.60 -7.11 20.98
CA GLY A 84 12.03 -5.76 20.88
C GLY A 84 12.14 -5.16 19.47
N ALA A 85 13.29 -5.35 18.81
CA ALA A 85 13.46 -4.92 17.43
C ALA A 85 12.59 -5.74 16.45
N ALA A 86 12.46 -7.05 16.70
CA ALA A 86 11.57 -7.90 15.90
C ALA A 86 10.11 -7.43 15.98
N VAL A 87 9.61 -7.16 17.20
CA VAL A 87 8.26 -6.64 17.42
C VAL A 87 8.07 -5.32 16.67
N LEU A 88 8.99 -4.38 16.79
CA LEU A 88 8.91 -3.09 16.07
C LEU A 88 8.74 -3.28 14.57
N HIS A 89 9.52 -4.16 13.95
CA HIS A 89 9.45 -4.38 12.51
C HIS A 89 8.22 -5.18 12.10
N TYR A 90 7.77 -6.14 12.89
CA TYR A 90 6.49 -6.82 12.63
C TYR A 90 5.29 -5.89 12.76
N GLU A 91 5.30 -4.93 13.70
CA GLU A 91 4.26 -3.88 13.80
C GLU A 91 4.21 -3.02 12.54
N LYS A 92 5.37 -2.57 12.05
CA LYS A 92 5.45 -1.81 10.80
C LYS A 92 4.95 -2.63 9.61
N ALA A 93 5.33 -3.91 9.53
CA ALA A 93 4.82 -4.81 8.51
C ALA A 93 3.29 -4.97 8.59
N ALA A 94 2.74 -5.10 9.80
CA ALA A 94 1.30 -5.23 10.04
C ALA A 94 0.53 -3.95 9.68
N VAL A 95 1.12 -2.76 9.83
CA VAL A 95 0.52 -1.50 9.36
C VAL A 95 0.42 -1.47 7.83
N LEU A 96 1.46 -1.96 7.13
CA LEU A 96 1.50 -2.01 5.67
C LEU A 96 0.65 -3.13 5.08
N SER A 97 0.52 -4.27 5.79
CA SER A 97 -0.28 -5.43 5.37
C SER A 97 -1.05 -6.03 6.56
N PRO A 98 -2.18 -5.41 6.96
CA PRO A 98 -2.91 -5.78 8.18
C PRO A 98 -3.52 -7.19 8.16
N TYR A 99 -3.77 -7.74 6.98
CA TYR A 99 -4.46 -9.02 6.81
C TYR A 99 -3.51 -10.18 6.49
N ASP A 100 -2.20 -9.95 6.52
CA ASP A 100 -1.22 -10.99 6.31
C ASP A 100 -1.13 -11.89 7.55
N ALA A 101 -1.50 -13.17 7.38
CA ALA A 101 -1.58 -14.12 8.46
C ALA A 101 -0.19 -14.44 9.07
N ASP A 102 0.86 -14.45 8.25
CA ASP A 102 2.22 -14.77 8.69
C ASP A 102 2.78 -13.63 9.54
N ILE A 103 2.55 -12.39 9.12
CA ILE A 103 2.93 -11.19 9.87
C ILE A 103 2.22 -11.18 11.24
N GLN A 104 0.90 -11.38 11.26
CA GLN A 104 0.10 -11.38 12.50
C GLN A 104 0.52 -12.52 13.44
N PHE A 105 0.82 -13.69 12.89
CA PHE A 105 1.27 -14.83 13.67
C PHE A 105 2.63 -14.57 14.31
N ASN A 106 3.63 -14.10 13.53
CA ASN A 106 4.98 -13.84 14.04
C ASN A 106 5.00 -12.68 15.03
N LEU A 107 4.21 -11.63 14.80
CA LEU A 107 4.02 -10.53 15.75
C LEU A 107 3.47 -11.04 17.08
N LYS A 108 2.44 -11.88 17.04
CA LYS A 108 1.86 -12.48 18.25
C LYS A 108 2.89 -13.30 19.03
N ILE A 109 3.68 -14.13 18.34
CA ILE A 109 4.73 -14.92 18.98
C ILE A 109 5.81 -14.02 19.58
N ALA A 110 6.28 -13.02 18.82
CA ALA A 110 7.31 -12.10 19.31
C ALA A 110 6.84 -11.32 20.56
N ARG A 111 5.60 -10.85 20.58
CA ARG A 111 4.99 -10.19 21.75
C ARG A 111 4.94 -11.09 22.98
N GLN A 112 4.71 -12.40 22.82
CA GLN A 112 4.73 -13.35 23.95
C GLN A 112 6.12 -13.50 24.59
N HIS A 113 7.18 -13.21 23.83
CA HIS A 113 8.56 -13.24 24.31
C HIS A 113 9.03 -11.89 24.87
N THR A 114 8.22 -10.83 24.81
CA THR A 114 8.52 -9.58 25.51
C THR A 114 8.16 -9.72 26.99
N ILE A 115 9.05 -9.25 27.87
CA ILE A 115 8.85 -9.29 29.33
C ILE A 115 7.72 -8.34 29.76
N ASP A 116 7.42 -7.37 28.93
CA ASP A 116 6.44 -6.30 29.21
C ASP A 116 5.07 -6.73 28.67
N ASN A 117 4.33 -7.41 29.51
CA ASN A 117 2.93 -7.79 29.22
C ASN A 117 2.02 -6.61 29.59
N ILE A 118 2.17 -5.49 28.83
CA ILE A 118 1.23 -4.37 28.94
C ILE A 118 -0.12 -4.88 28.48
N SER A 119 -1.04 -5.11 29.43
CA SER A 119 -2.41 -5.42 29.11
C SER A 119 -2.98 -4.22 28.35
N GLU A 120 -3.17 -4.39 27.04
CA GLU A 120 -3.81 -3.36 26.21
C GLU A 120 -5.17 -3.05 26.81
N LEU A 121 -5.40 -1.79 27.18
CA LEU A 121 -6.70 -1.32 27.58
C LEU A 121 -7.65 -1.62 26.42
N LYS A 122 -8.73 -2.36 26.71
CA LYS A 122 -9.75 -2.66 25.68
C LYS A 122 -10.23 -1.35 25.08
N PRO A 123 -10.09 -1.17 23.76
CA PRO A 123 -10.53 0.07 23.14
C PRO A 123 -12.05 0.26 23.39
N PHE A 124 -12.45 1.53 23.52
CA PHE A 124 -13.86 1.88 23.64
C PHE A 124 -14.66 1.23 22.50
N PHE A 125 -15.85 0.73 22.80
CA PHE A 125 -16.61 -0.14 21.88
C PHE A 125 -16.83 0.46 20.48
N LEU A 126 -17.02 1.79 20.38
CA LEU A 126 -17.16 2.48 19.09
C LEU A 126 -15.85 2.45 18.30
N ALA A 127 -14.69 2.59 18.96
CA ALA A 127 -13.40 2.51 18.31
C ALA A 127 -13.14 1.08 17.79
N GLN A 128 -13.55 0.07 18.57
CA GLN A 128 -13.46 -1.33 18.14
C GLN A 128 -14.41 -1.62 16.97
N TRP A 129 -15.65 -1.13 17.03
CA TRP A 129 -16.61 -1.28 15.94
C TRP A 129 -16.11 -0.58 14.65
N TRP A 130 -15.60 0.64 14.78
CA TRP A 130 -15.02 1.37 13.64
C TRP A 130 -13.79 0.67 13.08
N GLY A 131 -12.90 0.16 13.94
CA GLY A 131 -11.77 -0.67 13.54
C GLY A 131 -12.23 -1.88 12.72
N ASN A 132 -13.15 -2.66 13.26
CA ASN A 132 -13.69 -3.85 12.58
C ASN A 132 -14.32 -3.50 11.22
N LEU A 133 -15.07 -2.39 11.14
CA LEU A 133 -15.67 -1.94 9.87
C LEU A 133 -14.58 -1.54 8.86
N ARG A 134 -13.62 -0.74 9.29
CA ARG A 134 -12.49 -0.30 8.44
C ARG A 134 -11.68 -1.49 7.94
N ASP A 135 -11.43 -2.44 8.83
CA ASP A 135 -10.56 -3.60 8.60
C ASP A 135 -11.29 -4.77 7.91
N THR A 136 -12.61 -4.62 7.63
CA THR A 136 -13.40 -5.62 6.87
C THR A 136 -12.88 -5.82 5.45
N PHE A 137 -12.35 -4.76 4.84
CA PHE A 137 -11.79 -4.80 3.51
C PHE A 137 -10.40 -4.17 3.48
N ALA A 138 -9.53 -4.67 2.60
CA ALA A 138 -8.26 -4.04 2.33
C ALA A 138 -8.45 -2.57 1.87
N SER A 139 -7.48 -1.72 2.17
CA SER A 139 -7.50 -0.28 1.84
C SER A 139 -7.83 -0.02 0.35
N ASN A 140 -7.29 -0.85 -0.54
CA ASN A 140 -7.56 -0.81 -1.98
C ASN A 140 -9.05 -1.02 -2.31
N THR A 141 -9.73 -1.93 -1.59
CA THR A 141 -11.15 -2.23 -1.80
C THR A 141 -12.02 -1.03 -1.41
N TRP A 142 -11.70 -0.36 -0.28
CA TRP A 142 -12.37 0.86 0.12
C TRP A 142 -12.21 1.99 -0.90
N ALA A 143 -11.00 2.14 -1.47
CA ALA A 143 -10.74 3.12 -2.52
C ALA A 143 -11.57 2.84 -3.79
N ILE A 144 -11.64 1.57 -4.22
CA ILE A 144 -12.45 1.16 -5.38
C ILE A 144 -13.94 1.41 -5.12
N LEU A 145 -14.46 1.01 -3.96
CA LEU A 145 -15.86 1.24 -3.59
C LEU A 145 -16.19 2.75 -3.55
N GLY A 146 -15.31 3.56 -2.96
CA GLY A 146 -15.48 5.02 -2.94
C GLY A 146 -15.50 5.61 -4.34
N MET A 147 -14.61 5.17 -5.23
CA MET A 147 -14.58 5.61 -6.63
C MET A 147 -15.87 5.22 -7.38
N LEU A 148 -16.37 3.99 -7.19
CA LEU A 148 -17.61 3.54 -7.81
C LEU A 148 -18.81 4.34 -7.33
N LEU A 149 -18.92 4.59 -6.02
CA LEU A 149 -19.98 5.41 -5.44
C LEU A 149 -19.93 6.85 -5.96
N PHE A 150 -18.75 7.45 -6.06
CA PHE A 150 -18.54 8.78 -6.61
C PHE A 150 -19.03 8.88 -8.06
N TRP A 151 -18.66 7.92 -8.92
CA TRP A 151 -19.12 7.90 -10.31
C TRP A 151 -20.62 7.66 -10.45
N LEU A 152 -21.20 6.83 -9.59
CA LEU A 152 -22.67 6.66 -9.53
C LEU A 152 -23.37 7.96 -9.11
N GLY A 153 -22.80 8.70 -8.15
CA GLY A 153 -23.30 10.00 -7.73
C GLY A 153 -23.27 11.01 -8.89
N ILE A 154 -22.16 11.09 -9.64
CA ILE A 154 -22.05 11.93 -10.83
C ILE A 154 -23.10 11.53 -11.89
N ALA A 155 -23.25 10.24 -12.16
CA ALA A 155 -24.27 9.74 -13.11
C ALA A 155 -25.68 10.15 -12.67
N GLY A 156 -26.00 10.07 -11.38
CA GLY A 156 -27.26 10.55 -10.81
C GLY A 156 -27.47 12.03 -11.04
N LEU A 157 -26.43 12.85 -10.82
CA LEU A 157 -26.47 14.29 -11.05
C LEU A 157 -26.71 14.62 -12.51
N VAL A 158 -26.05 13.95 -13.43
CA VAL A 158 -26.24 14.09 -14.88
C VAL A 158 -27.69 13.74 -15.28
N LEU A 159 -28.23 12.62 -14.75
CA LEU A 159 -29.63 12.24 -14.97
C LEU A 159 -30.61 13.28 -14.44
N TRP A 160 -30.32 13.92 -13.31
CA TRP A 160 -31.12 15.00 -12.79
C TRP A 160 -31.11 16.24 -13.70
N LEU A 161 -29.92 16.63 -14.17
CA LEU A 161 -29.76 17.81 -15.03
C LEU A 161 -30.34 17.60 -16.43
N MET A 162 -30.09 16.43 -17.03
CA MET A 162 -30.47 16.14 -18.44
C MET A 162 -31.79 15.37 -18.57
N GLY A 163 -32.38 14.89 -17.49
CA GLY A 163 -33.60 14.11 -17.49
C GLY A 163 -34.76 14.86 -18.13
N LYS A 164 -35.42 14.25 -19.14
CA LYS A 164 -36.58 14.85 -19.84
C LYS A 164 -37.88 14.69 -19.06
N THR A 165 -37.98 13.69 -18.18
CA THR A 165 -39.18 13.40 -17.40
C THR A 165 -39.00 13.77 -15.94
N ARG A 166 -40.10 14.13 -15.25
CA ARG A 166 -40.07 14.48 -13.82
C ARG A 166 -39.59 13.34 -12.93
N ASP A 167 -39.90 12.10 -13.32
CA ASP A 167 -39.47 10.93 -12.53
C ASP A 167 -37.99 10.62 -12.67
N LEU A 168 -37.40 10.80 -13.85
CA LEU A 168 -35.96 10.66 -14.07
C LEU A 168 -35.20 11.72 -13.25
N LYS A 169 -35.68 12.97 -13.23
CA LYS A 169 -35.08 14.04 -12.42
C LYS A 169 -35.13 13.73 -10.94
N LYS A 170 -36.26 13.25 -10.42
CA LYS A 170 -36.38 12.89 -9.00
C LYS A 170 -35.43 11.76 -8.62
N ARG A 171 -35.37 10.69 -9.42
CA ARG A 171 -34.46 9.55 -9.18
C ARG A 171 -32.99 9.98 -9.27
N GLY A 172 -32.64 10.77 -10.28
CA GLY A 172 -31.30 11.30 -10.45
C GLY A 172 -30.85 12.18 -9.27
N PHE A 173 -31.75 13.05 -8.77
CA PHE A 173 -31.49 13.89 -7.59
C PHE A 173 -31.23 13.04 -6.34
N LEU A 174 -32.10 12.05 -6.07
CA LEU A 174 -31.94 11.17 -4.91
C LEU A 174 -30.61 10.41 -4.96
N ILE A 175 -30.26 9.82 -6.11
CA ILE A 175 -29.00 9.10 -6.28
C ILE A 175 -27.81 10.06 -6.16
N GLY A 176 -27.86 11.20 -6.85
CA GLY A 176 -26.77 12.18 -6.84
C GLY A 176 -26.48 12.75 -5.44
N THR A 177 -27.51 13.09 -4.67
CA THR A 177 -27.34 13.69 -3.35
C THR A 177 -27.07 12.70 -2.22
N SER A 178 -27.41 11.41 -2.39
CA SER A 178 -27.17 10.39 -1.37
C SER A 178 -25.79 9.72 -1.48
N LEU A 179 -25.11 9.85 -2.62
CA LEU A 179 -23.83 9.18 -2.90
C LEU A 179 -22.63 10.16 -3.04
N LEU A 180 -22.86 11.46 -3.10
CA LEU A 180 -21.85 12.50 -3.04
C LEU A 180 -21.72 13.08 -1.63
#